data_25fa1d196fdacf41016640dec6f0cfbf
#
_entry.id   25fa1d196fdacf41016640dec6f0cfbf
#
_cell.length_a   1.000
_cell.length_b   1.000
_cell.length_c   1.000
_cell.angle_alpha   90.00
_cell.angle_beta   90.00
_cell.angle_gamma   90.00
#
_symmetry.space_group_name_H-M   'P 1'
#
loop_
_entity.id
_entity.type
_entity.pdbx_description
1 polymer ?
#
loop_
_entity_poly.entity_id
_entity_poly.type
_entity_poly.pdbx_seq_one_letter_code
_entity_poly.pdbx_strand_id
1 'polypeptide(L)' 'MNNPIITEPIGVLVARALSPNGGGWVLAGGDGYENLKVWDVAEAGGPKPTEAEWDAKLAELQD' A
#
# COMPACT_ATOMS: atom_id res chain seq x y z
N MET A 1 -3.21 -26.48 -14.31
CA MET A 1 -3.99 -25.75 -14.30
C MET A 1 -3.60 -24.59 -13.81
N ASN A 2 -4.02 -23.61 -14.10
CA ASN A 2 -3.57 -22.52 -13.72
C ASN A 2 -4.37 -21.90 -12.83
N ASN A 3 -3.86 -21.38 -11.83
CA ASN A 3 -4.54 -20.56 -10.95
C ASN A 3 -4.72 -19.27 -11.55
N PRO A 4 -5.85 -18.68 -11.40
CA PRO A 4 -6.00 -17.31 -11.73
C PRO A 4 -5.09 -16.54 -10.83
N ILE A 5 -4.28 -15.75 -11.37
CA ILE A 5 -3.45 -14.97 -10.59
C ILE A 5 -4.18 -13.79 -10.21
N ILE A 6 -4.29 -13.56 -8.94
CA ILE A 6 -4.88 -12.40 -8.47
C ILE A 6 -3.85 -11.38 -8.48
N THR A 7 -3.98 -10.43 -9.37
CA THR A 7 -3.00 -9.45 -9.44
C THR A 7 -3.58 -8.24 -8.86
N GLU A 8 -3.46 -8.11 -7.59
CA GLU A 8 -3.70 -6.82 -7.00
C GLU A 8 -2.54 -5.93 -7.37
N PRO A 9 -2.79 -4.64 -7.62
CA PRO A 9 -1.68 -3.71 -7.86
C PRO A 9 -0.73 -3.74 -6.69
N ILE A 10 0.55 -3.66 -6.98
CA ILE A 10 1.56 -3.74 -5.93
C ILE A 10 1.39 -2.62 -4.90
N GLY A 11 0.92 -1.45 -5.32
CA GLY A 11 0.69 -0.35 -4.40
C GLY A 11 -0.33 -0.68 -3.33
N VAL A 12 -1.34 -1.47 -3.67
CA VAL A 12 -2.34 -1.90 -2.70
C VAL A 12 -1.69 -2.79 -1.65
N LEU A 13 -0.78 -3.66 -2.08
CA LEU A 13 -0.08 -4.51 -1.13
C LEU A 13 0.83 -3.70 -0.23
N VAL A 14 1.47 -2.67 -0.77
CA VAL A 14 2.33 -1.79 0.02
C VAL A 14 1.49 -1.05 1.07
N ALA A 15 0.38 -0.46 0.66
CA ALA A 15 -0.47 0.28 1.58
C ALA A 15 -1.00 -0.63 2.68
N ARG A 16 -1.44 -1.83 2.30
CA ARG A 16 -1.96 -2.78 3.27
C ARG A 16 -0.87 -3.22 4.24
N ALA A 17 0.35 -3.41 3.75
CA ALA A 17 1.45 -3.84 4.61
C ALA A 17 1.86 -2.75 5.59
N LEU A 18 1.73 -1.49 5.19
CA LEU A 18 2.12 -0.37 6.04
C LEU A 18 1.00 0.09 6.97
N SER A 19 -0.22 -0.43 6.76
CA SER A 19 -1.35 -0.08 7.60
C SER A 19 -1.57 -1.18 8.62
N PRO A 20 -1.35 -0.93 9.90
CA PRO A 20 -1.52 -1.98 10.91
C PRO A 20 -2.89 -2.64 10.89
N ASN A 21 -3.92 -1.87 10.58
CA ASN A 21 -5.27 -2.43 10.50
C ASN A 21 -5.64 -2.88 9.09
N GLY A 22 -4.79 -2.64 8.12
CA GLY A 22 -4.99 -3.10 6.76
C GLY A 22 -5.86 -2.21 5.90
N GLY A 23 -6.42 -1.15 6.44
CA GLY A 23 -7.30 -0.25 5.70
C GLY A 23 -7.09 1.20 6.09
N GLY A 24 -8.07 2.04 5.78
CA GLY A 24 -7.99 3.44 6.15
C GLY A 24 -7.25 4.31 5.14
N TRP A 25 -7.03 3.81 3.93
CA TRP A 25 -6.27 4.55 2.93
C TRP A 25 -6.96 4.46 1.57
N VAL A 26 -6.65 5.43 0.72
CA VAL A 26 -7.12 5.42 -0.66
C VAL A 26 -5.92 5.63 -1.57
N LEU A 27 -5.74 4.73 -2.51
CA LEU A 27 -4.68 4.81 -3.49
C LEU A 27 -5.33 4.95 -4.86
N ALA A 28 -4.91 5.91 -5.64
CA ALA A 28 -5.54 6.14 -6.94
C ALA A 28 -4.52 6.61 -7.95
N GLY A 29 -4.56 6.03 -9.12
CA GLY A 29 -3.73 6.46 -10.24
C GLY A 29 -2.46 5.67 -10.45
N GLY A 30 -2.07 4.83 -9.53
CA GLY A 30 -0.87 4.03 -9.69
C GLY A 30 -0.36 3.53 -8.36
N ASP A 31 0.87 3.03 -8.36
CA ASP A 31 1.42 2.35 -7.20
C ASP A 31 2.42 3.18 -6.40
N GLY A 32 2.75 4.36 -6.87
CA GLY A 32 3.73 5.18 -6.18
C GLY A 32 3.15 5.93 -5.00
N TYR A 33 4.02 6.42 -4.16
CA TYR A 33 3.62 7.15 -2.96
C TYR A 33 2.75 8.36 -3.30
N GLU A 34 3.02 8.99 -4.43
CA GLU A 34 2.25 10.16 -4.86
C GLU A 34 0.78 9.82 -5.13
N ASN A 35 0.47 8.55 -5.28
CA ASN A 35 -0.90 8.11 -5.53
C ASN A 35 -1.66 7.79 -4.24
N LEU A 36 -1.00 7.87 -3.11
CA LEU A 36 -1.66 7.69 -1.82
C LEU A 36 -2.38 8.98 -1.49
N LYS A 37 -3.70 8.99 -1.68
CA LYS A 37 -4.48 10.22 -1.59
C LYS A 37 -5.06 10.46 -0.23
N VAL A 38 -5.37 9.40 0.49
CA VAL A 38 -5.96 9.51 1.80
C VAL A 38 -5.30 8.53 2.73
N TRP A 39 -5.04 8.92 3.93
CA TRP A 39 -4.58 8.02 4.98
C TRP A 39 -5.24 8.46 6.28
N ASP A 40 -6.18 7.64 6.76
CA ASP A 40 -6.87 7.93 8.01
C ASP A 40 -6.13 7.23 9.12
N VAL A 41 -5.46 7.99 9.96
CA VAL A 41 -4.61 7.45 11.00
C VAL A 41 -5.39 6.52 11.91
N ALA A 42 -6.60 6.90 12.28
CA ALA A 42 -7.39 6.10 13.20
C ALA A 42 -7.80 4.77 12.59
N GLU A 43 -8.26 4.80 11.35
CA GLU A 43 -8.68 3.57 10.70
C GLU A 43 -7.51 2.71 10.28
N ALA A 44 -6.43 3.33 9.87
CA ALA A 44 -5.25 2.58 9.45
C ALA A 44 -4.53 1.97 10.64
N GLY A 45 -4.66 2.58 11.79
CA GLY A 45 -4.04 2.07 12.99
C GLY A 45 -2.63 2.58 13.22
N GLY A 46 -2.22 3.59 12.49
CA GLY A 46 -0.90 4.16 12.65
C GLY A 46 -0.69 5.36 11.75
N PRO A 47 0.45 6.03 11.88
CA PRO A 47 0.69 7.26 11.13
C PRO A 47 0.90 6.98 9.65
N LYS A 48 0.65 8.00 8.86
CA LYS A 48 0.89 7.91 7.42
C LYS A 48 2.38 7.61 7.20
N PRO A 49 2.69 6.64 6.34
CA PRO A 49 4.10 6.34 6.07
C PRO A 49 4.75 7.49 5.32
N THR A 50 6.07 7.58 5.45
CA THR A 50 6.82 8.53 4.66
C THR A 50 7.08 7.94 3.28
N GLU A 51 7.52 8.79 2.36
CA GLU A 51 7.85 8.31 1.03
C GLU A 51 8.96 7.27 1.09
N ALA A 52 9.94 7.47 1.97
CA ALA A 52 11.04 6.50 2.11
C ALA A 52 10.52 5.15 2.58
N GLU A 53 9.58 5.16 3.53
CA GLU A 53 8.99 3.92 4.01
C GLU A 53 8.19 3.22 2.93
N TRP A 54 7.45 3.99 2.15
CA TRP A 54 6.67 3.45 1.05
C TRP A 54 7.59 2.80 0.01
N ASP A 55 8.63 3.52 -0.39
CA ASP A 55 9.53 3.04 -1.42
C ASP A 55 10.28 1.80 -0.96
N ALA A 56 10.66 1.75 0.30
CA ALA A 56 11.36 0.58 0.84
C ALA A 56 10.45 -0.64 0.84
N LYS A 57 9.19 -0.46 1.24
CA LYS A 57 8.25 -1.59 1.23
C LYS A 57 7.91 -2.01 -0.18
N LEU A 58 7.78 -1.04 -1.08
CA LEU A 58 7.50 -1.33 -2.47
C LEU A 58 8.62 -2.20 -3.06
N ALA A 59 9.87 -1.82 -2.80
CA ALA A 59 11.00 -2.59 -3.28
C ALA A 59 11.00 -3.99 -2.67
N GLU A 60 10.68 -4.09 -1.40
CA GLU A 60 10.64 -5.37 -0.72
C GLU A 60 9.60 -6.30 -1.34
N LEU A 61 8.43 -5.78 -1.64
CA LEU A 61 7.34 -6.61 -2.16
C LEU A 61 7.46 -6.89 -3.65
N GLN A 62 8.26 -6.09 -4.35
CA GLN A 62 8.48 -6.34 -5.75
C GLN A 62 9.47 -7.45 -6.00
N ASP A 63 10.24 -7.81 -5.02
CA ASP A 63 11.29 -8.77 -5.19
C ASP A 63 10.81 -10.19 -5.35
#